data_df948cf7bf5cf8c84a1b873b0b4c01f8
#
_entry.id   df948cf7bf5cf8c84a1b873b0b4c01f8
#
_cell.length_a   1.000
_cell.length_b   1.000
_cell.length_c   1.000
_cell.angle_alpha   90.00
_cell.angle_beta   90.00
_cell.angle_gamma   90.00
#
_symmetry.space_group_name_H-M   'P 1'
#
loop_
_entity.id
_entity.type
_entity.pdbx_description
1 polymer ?
#
loop_
_entity_poly.entity_id
_entity_poly.type
_entity_poly.pdbx_seq_one_letter_code
_entity_poly.pdbx_strand_id
1 'polypeptide(L)'
;EILMKQISDDVVALTAKYGGLLWGEHGKGFRAEYSPAFFGEELFAELRKVKAAFDPHNRLNPGKICPPEGLDAPMMKVDAVKRGTFDRQIPIAVRQQWRGAMECNGNGLCFNFDARSPMCPSMKITQNRIHSPKGRATLVREWLRLLADRGVDPLKLEQELPESGVSLRTLIARTRNSWHANKGEYDFSHEVKEAMSGCLACKACSTQCPIKIDVPEFRSRFLQLYHTRYLRPLRDHLVATVESYAPLMARAPKTFNFFINQPLVRKLSEKHIGMVDLPLLSVPSLQQQMVGHRSANMTLEQLEALNAEQKARTVLVVQDPFTSYYDAQVVADFVRLVEKLGFQPVLLPFSPNGKAQHIKGFLNRFAKTAKKTADFLNRMAKLGMPMVGVDPALVLCYRDEYKLALGEERGEFNVLLANEWLASALDSQPVATVSGESWYFFGHCTEVTALPGAPAQWAAIFARFGAKLENVSVGCCGMAGTYGHEAKNHKNSLRIYELSWHQAMQRLPRNRCLATGYSCRSQVKRVEGTGVRHPVQALLEIIK
;
A
#
# COMPACT_ATOMS: atom_id res chain seq x y z
N GLU A 1 -25.92 -25.39 -4.98
CA GLU A 1 -25.98 -25.38 -6.47
C GLU A 1 -27.22 -26.10 -6.95
N ILE A 2 -27.59 -27.28 -6.40
CA ILE A 2 -28.82 -28.02 -6.75
C ILE A 2 -30.06 -27.15 -6.56
N LEU A 3 -30.21 -26.49 -5.40
CA LEU A 3 -31.33 -25.59 -5.13
C LEU A 3 -31.36 -24.38 -6.10
N MET A 4 -30.19 -23.84 -6.44
CA MET A 4 -30.09 -22.75 -7.44
C MET A 4 -30.58 -23.21 -8.82
N LYS A 5 -30.27 -24.45 -9.21
CA LYS A 5 -30.74 -25.02 -10.47
C LYS A 5 -32.25 -25.17 -10.47
N GLN A 6 -32.83 -25.76 -9.41
CA GLN A 6 -34.27 -25.92 -9.27
C GLN A 6 -35.01 -24.58 -9.34
N ILE A 7 -34.60 -23.60 -8.53
CA ILE A 7 -35.21 -22.26 -8.56
C ILE A 7 -35.08 -21.63 -9.96
N SER A 8 -33.94 -21.79 -10.63
CA SER A 8 -33.75 -21.25 -11.99
C SER A 8 -34.67 -21.93 -13.02
N ASP A 9 -34.82 -23.25 -12.92
CA ASP A 9 -35.71 -24.02 -13.79
C ASP A 9 -37.17 -23.60 -13.60
N ASP A 10 -37.62 -23.45 -12.35
CA ASP A 10 -38.97 -22.99 -12.01
C ASP A 10 -39.25 -21.58 -12.52
N VAL A 11 -38.29 -20.65 -12.34
CA VAL A 11 -38.40 -19.27 -12.82
C VAL A 11 -38.46 -19.22 -14.36
N VAL A 12 -37.65 -20.03 -15.04
CA VAL A 12 -37.67 -20.10 -16.51
C VAL A 12 -39.01 -20.66 -17.02
N ALA A 13 -39.51 -21.72 -16.39
CA ALA A 13 -40.81 -22.32 -16.76
C ALA A 13 -41.96 -21.30 -16.52
N LEU A 14 -41.94 -20.61 -15.40
CA LEU A 14 -42.93 -19.59 -15.08
C LEU A 14 -42.88 -18.40 -16.05
N THR A 15 -41.68 -17.93 -16.39
CA THR A 15 -41.46 -16.85 -17.35
C THR A 15 -42.00 -17.24 -18.73
N ALA A 16 -41.72 -18.45 -19.20
CA ALA A 16 -42.22 -18.98 -20.45
C ALA A 16 -43.76 -19.07 -20.47
N LYS A 17 -44.36 -19.55 -19.36
CA LYS A 17 -45.82 -19.68 -19.21
C LYS A 17 -46.56 -18.36 -19.43
N TYR A 18 -45.95 -17.24 -18.98
CA TYR A 18 -46.55 -15.90 -19.09
C TYR A 18 -46.00 -15.07 -20.27
N GLY A 19 -45.25 -15.68 -21.18
CA GLY A 19 -44.66 -14.97 -22.32
C GLY A 19 -43.67 -13.89 -21.96
N GLY A 20 -43.04 -14.00 -20.79
CA GLY A 20 -42.11 -13.01 -20.27
C GLY A 20 -40.71 -13.09 -20.88
N LEU A 21 -39.93 -12.04 -20.73
CA LEU A 21 -38.55 -11.96 -21.17
C LEU A 21 -37.60 -12.39 -20.05
N LEU A 22 -36.80 -13.43 -20.28
CA LEU A 22 -35.98 -14.05 -19.21
C LEU A 22 -34.79 -13.18 -18.75
N TRP A 23 -34.21 -12.37 -19.63
CA TRP A 23 -32.98 -11.64 -19.34
C TRP A 23 -33.09 -10.11 -19.44
N GLY A 24 -34.15 -9.56 -20.06
CA GLY A 24 -34.19 -8.17 -20.44
C GLY A 24 -32.99 -7.78 -21.30
N GLU A 25 -32.38 -6.62 -21.03
CA GLU A 25 -31.17 -6.11 -21.66
C GLU A 25 -29.88 -6.67 -21.05
N HIS A 26 -29.95 -7.44 -19.96
CA HIS A 26 -28.79 -7.97 -19.25
C HIS A 26 -28.14 -9.16 -19.94
N GLY A 27 -26.83 -9.34 -19.74
CA GLY A 27 -26.11 -10.50 -20.20
C GLY A 27 -26.60 -11.81 -19.52
N LYS A 28 -26.60 -12.92 -20.26
CA LYS A 28 -27.17 -14.19 -19.80
C LYS A 28 -26.36 -14.89 -18.71
N GLY A 29 -25.04 -14.70 -18.67
CA GLY A 29 -24.17 -15.31 -17.68
C GLY A 29 -24.28 -16.83 -17.65
N PHE A 30 -24.45 -17.43 -16.47
CA PHE A 30 -24.65 -18.87 -16.28
C PHE A 30 -26.03 -19.37 -16.72
N ARG A 31 -27.00 -18.48 -16.93
CA ARG A 31 -28.32 -18.80 -17.45
C ARG A 31 -28.34 -18.99 -18.98
N ALA A 32 -27.17 -18.98 -19.62
CA ALA A 32 -27.05 -19.22 -21.07
C ALA A 32 -27.57 -20.59 -21.48
N GLU A 33 -27.59 -21.58 -20.60
CA GLU A 33 -28.14 -22.92 -20.87
C GLU A 33 -29.62 -22.91 -21.28
N TYR A 34 -30.38 -21.88 -20.90
CA TYR A 34 -31.78 -21.72 -21.28
C TYR A 34 -31.99 -21.03 -22.64
N SER A 35 -30.92 -20.61 -23.31
CA SER A 35 -31.01 -19.89 -24.59
C SER A 35 -31.68 -20.70 -25.67
N PRO A 36 -31.39 -22.00 -25.88
CA PRO A 36 -32.08 -22.82 -26.90
C PRO A 36 -33.59 -22.91 -26.65
N ALA A 37 -33.98 -23.17 -25.41
CA ALA A 37 -35.40 -23.30 -25.04
C ALA A 37 -36.15 -21.98 -25.18
N PHE A 38 -35.49 -20.84 -24.88
CA PHE A 38 -36.09 -19.51 -24.94
C PHE A 38 -36.25 -19.01 -26.38
N PHE A 39 -35.26 -19.17 -27.24
CA PHE A 39 -35.28 -18.68 -28.63
C PHE A 39 -35.94 -19.65 -29.59
N GLY A 40 -36.02 -20.94 -29.23
CA GLY A 40 -36.37 -22.01 -30.19
C GLY A 40 -35.23 -22.34 -31.12
N GLU A 41 -35.39 -23.46 -31.88
CA GLU A 41 -34.32 -23.98 -32.70
C GLU A 41 -33.88 -23.02 -33.82
N GLU A 42 -34.84 -22.37 -34.49
CA GLU A 42 -34.60 -21.50 -35.63
C GLU A 42 -33.80 -20.25 -35.22
N LEU A 43 -34.30 -19.47 -34.27
CA LEU A 43 -33.61 -18.23 -33.80
C LEU A 43 -32.29 -18.56 -33.10
N PHE A 44 -32.22 -19.69 -32.41
CA PHE A 44 -30.96 -20.08 -31.77
C PHE A 44 -29.89 -20.47 -32.81
N ALA A 45 -30.29 -21.09 -33.95
CA ALA A 45 -29.39 -21.35 -35.06
C ALA A 45 -28.88 -20.05 -35.70
N GLU A 46 -29.73 -19.02 -35.87
CA GLU A 46 -29.29 -17.72 -36.35
C GLU A 46 -28.32 -17.04 -35.41
N LEU A 47 -28.55 -17.14 -34.09
CA LEU A 47 -27.59 -16.65 -33.07
C LEU A 47 -26.24 -17.35 -33.20
N ARG A 48 -26.20 -18.64 -33.46
CA ARG A 48 -24.97 -19.41 -33.69
C ARG A 48 -24.22 -18.96 -34.94
N LYS A 49 -24.93 -18.61 -36.03
CA LYS A 49 -24.33 -18.03 -37.24
C LYS A 49 -23.69 -16.67 -36.96
N VAL A 50 -24.39 -15.80 -36.22
CA VAL A 50 -23.83 -14.51 -35.75
C VAL A 50 -22.56 -14.74 -34.92
N LYS A 51 -22.60 -15.65 -33.96
CA LYS A 51 -21.42 -16.02 -33.18
C LYS A 51 -20.27 -16.53 -34.03
N ALA A 52 -20.56 -17.39 -35.04
CA ALA A 52 -19.54 -17.94 -35.95
C ALA A 52 -18.89 -16.86 -36.82
N ALA A 53 -19.65 -15.84 -37.25
CA ALA A 53 -19.12 -14.73 -38.03
C ALA A 53 -18.07 -13.90 -37.28
N PHE A 54 -18.22 -13.71 -35.95
CA PHE A 54 -17.30 -12.93 -35.13
C PHE A 54 -16.26 -13.78 -34.39
N ASP A 55 -16.58 -15.02 -34.05
CA ASP A 55 -15.74 -15.90 -33.24
C ASP A 55 -15.88 -17.37 -33.62
N PRO A 56 -15.43 -17.76 -34.83
CA PRO A 56 -15.57 -19.11 -35.34
C PRO A 56 -14.85 -20.16 -34.48
N HIS A 57 -13.84 -19.76 -33.73
CA HIS A 57 -13.06 -20.64 -32.85
C HIS A 57 -13.52 -20.63 -31.38
N ASN A 58 -14.66 -19.97 -31.06
CA ASN A 58 -15.23 -19.90 -29.71
C ASN A 58 -14.26 -19.47 -28.63
N ARG A 59 -13.44 -18.46 -28.92
CA ARG A 59 -12.42 -17.90 -27.97
C ARG A 59 -12.98 -16.81 -27.06
N LEU A 60 -14.04 -16.13 -27.48
CA LEU A 60 -14.66 -15.03 -26.74
C LEU A 60 -15.80 -15.57 -25.86
N ASN A 61 -15.57 -15.61 -24.54
CA ASN A 61 -16.54 -16.11 -23.54
C ASN A 61 -17.14 -17.48 -23.90
N PRO A 62 -16.34 -18.54 -24.08
CA PRO A 62 -16.87 -19.86 -24.42
C PRO A 62 -17.89 -20.33 -23.38
N GLY A 63 -18.93 -21.02 -23.88
CA GLY A 63 -20.04 -21.49 -23.05
C GLY A 63 -21.08 -20.44 -22.64
N LYS A 64 -20.97 -19.20 -23.14
CA LYS A 64 -21.94 -18.12 -22.89
C LYS A 64 -22.78 -17.86 -24.14
N ILE A 65 -24.05 -17.56 -23.96
CA ILE A 65 -25.05 -17.25 -24.97
C ILE A 65 -25.29 -18.43 -25.92
N CYS A 66 -24.36 -18.73 -26.81
CA CYS A 66 -24.40 -19.87 -27.75
C CYS A 66 -22.98 -20.24 -28.19
N PRO A 67 -22.70 -21.50 -28.62
CA PRO A 67 -21.51 -21.85 -29.37
C PRO A 67 -21.68 -21.39 -30.85
N PRO A 68 -20.57 -21.17 -31.58
CA PRO A 68 -20.65 -20.88 -33.02
C PRO A 68 -21.24 -22.05 -33.84
N GLU A 69 -21.84 -21.73 -34.96
CA GLU A 69 -22.31 -22.77 -35.90
C GLU A 69 -21.15 -23.66 -36.34
N GLY A 70 -21.41 -24.95 -36.52
CA GLY A 70 -20.38 -25.93 -36.89
C GLY A 70 -19.49 -26.41 -35.74
N LEU A 71 -19.60 -25.83 -34.54
CA LEU A 71 -18.86 -26.27 -33.36
C LEU A 71 -19.82 -26.80 -32.30
N ASP A 72 -19.64 -28.06 -31.91
CA ASP A 72 -20.34 -28.66 -30.78
C ASP A 72 -19.53 -28.37 -29.50
N ALA A 73 -19.93 -27.33 -28.76
CA ALA A 73 -19.28 -26.92 -27.53
C ALA A 73 -20.32 -26.76 -26.42
N PRO A 74 -20.04 -27.27 -25.21
CA PRO A 74 -20.98 -27.20 -24.10
C PRO A 74 -21.23 -25.77 -23.64
N MET A 75 -22.49 -25.48 -23.30
CA MET A 75 -22.84 -24.23 -22.60
C MET A 75 -22.70 -24.38 -21.10
N MET A 76 -22.33 -23.25 -20.46
CA MET A 76 -22.24 -23.19 -19.00
C MET A 76 -23.62 -23.37 -18.38
N LYS A 77 -23.70 -24.24 -17.38
CA LYS A 77 -24.93 -24.54 -16.63
C LYS A 77 -25.00 -23.76 -15.31
N VAL A 78 -26.22 -23.55 -14.82
CA VAL A 78 -26.45 -22.88 -13.53
C VAL A 78 -25.81 -23.64 -12.37
N ASP A 79 -25.83 -24.97 -12.43
CA ASP A 79 -25.21 -25.86 -11.43
C ASP A 79 -23.73 -26.19 -11.72
N ALA A 80 -23.14 -25.65 -12.79
CA ALA A 80 -21.72 -25.85 -13.06
C ALA A 80 -20.85 -25.32 -11.92
N VAL A 81 -19.65 -25.88 -11.79
CA VAL A 81 -18.66 -25.48 -10.79
C VAL A 81 -18.38 -23.98 -10.89
N LYS A 82 -18.65 -23.25 -9.82
CA LYS A 82 -18.42 -21.82 -9.72
C LYS A 82 -17.01 -21.53 -9.19
N ARG A 83 -16.52 -20.33 -9.47
CA ARG A 83 -15.22 -19.87 -9.03
C ARG A 83 -14.94 -20.06 -7.53
N GLY A 84 -15.94 -19.90 -6.66
CA GLY A 84 -15.80 -20.02 -5.22
C GLY A 84 -16.08 -21.40 -4.66
N THR A 85 -16.32 -22.41 -5.49
CA THR A 85 -16.71 -23.76 -5.03
C THR A 85 -15.64 -24.38 -4.12
N PHE A 86 -14.38 -24.28 -4.51
CA PHE A 86 -13.27 -24.82 -3.72
C PHE A 86 -12.98 -24.04 -2.43
N ASP A 87 -13.40 -22.79 -2.34
CA ASP A 87 -13.26 -22.00 -1.10
C ASP A 87 -14.05 -22.59 0.05
N ARG A 88 -15.07 -23.42 -0.22
CA ARG A 88 -15.85 -24.11 0.81
C ARG A 88 -15.06 -25.16 1.58
N GLN A 89 -13.94 -25.62 1.03
CA GLN A 89 -12.99 -26.51 1.70
C GLN A 89 -12.16 -25.78 2.76
N ILE A 90 -12.15 -24.44 2.74
CA ILE A 90 -11.47 -23.61 3.73
C ILE A 90 -12.44 -23.40 4.92
N PRO A 91 -12.04 -23.67 6.17
CA PRO A 91 -12.87 -23.46 7.35
C PRO A 91 -13.44 -22.04 7.43
N ILE A 92 -14.68 -21.90 7.90
CA ILE A 92 -15.38 -20.61 7.94
C ILE A 92 -14.60 -19.56 8.73
N ALA A 93 -14.05 -19.91 9.90
CA ALA A 93 -13.25 -19.01 10.72
C ALA A 93 -12.03 -18.48 9.95
N VAL A 94 -11.34 -19.35 9.19
CA VAL A 94 -10.20 -18.95 8.35
C VAL A 94 -10.65 -17.99 7.25
N ARG A 95 -11.76 -18.26 6.57
CA ARG A 95 -12.31 -17.38 5.53
C ARG A 95 -12.64 -15.99 6.08
N GLN A 96 -13.24 -15.92 7.26
CA GLN A 96 -13.59 -14.67 7.94
C GLN A 96 -12.35 -13.87 8.32
N GLN A 97 -11.32 -14.52 8.86
CA GLN A 97 -10.09 -13.87 9.28
C GLN A 97 -9.18 -13.48 8.10
N TRP A 98 -9.26 -14.17 6.96
CA TRP A 98 -8.54 -13.86 5.73
C TRP A 98 -9.42 -13.14 4.69
N ARG A 99 -10.38 -12.36 5.19
CA ARG A 99 -11.39 -11.67 4.42
C ARG A 99 -10.82 -10.88 3.24
N GLY A 100 -9.70 -10.15 3.44
CA GLY A 100 -9.03 -9.37 2.41
C GLY A 100 -8.65 -10.18 1.16
N ALA A 101 -8.39 -11.50 1.28
CA ALA A 101 -8.16 -12.38 0.14
C ALA A 101 -9.45 -13.06 -0.35
N MET A 102 -10.33 -13.46 0.60
CA MET A 102 -11.51 -14.27 0.32
C MET A 102 -12.64 -13.52 -0.41
N GLU A 103 -12.78 -12.22 -0.20
CA GLU A 103 -13.88 -11.42 -0.76
C GLU A 103 -13.65 -10.94 -2.20
N CYS A 104 -12.48 -11.21 -2.81
CA CYS A 104 -12.25 -10.81 -4.19
C CYS A 104 -13.29 -11.39 -5.14
N ASN A 105 -14.20 -10.55 -5.66
CA ASN A 105 -15.25 -10.95 -6.60
C ASN A 105 -14.80 -10.98 -8.08
N GLY A 106 -13.55 -10.54 -8.37
CA GLY A 106 -12.99 -10.57 -9.72
C GLY A 106 -13.49 -9.47 -10.66
N ASN A 107 -13.92 -8.31 -10.14
CA ASN A 107 -14.40 -7.17 -10.94
C ASN A 107 -13.39 -6.63 -11.98
N GLY A 108 -12.11 -6.95 -11.84
CA GLY A 108 -11.09 -6.63 -12.85
C GLY A 108 -10.49 -5.23 -12.79
N LEU A 109 -10.93 -4.34 -11.91
CA LEU A 109 -10.34 -2.99 -11.77
C LEU A 109 -8.84 -2.99 -11.54
N CYS A 110 -8.31 -4.06 -10.93
CA CYS A 110 -6.87 -4.24 -10.74
C CYS A 110 -6.10 -4.61 -12.02
N PHE A 111 -6.77 -4.81 -13.13
CA PHE A 111 -6.17 -5.01 -14.47
C PHE A 111 -6.08 -3.70 -15.26
N ASN A 112 -6.22 -2.57 -14.59
CA ASN A 112 -6.09 -1.26 -15.18
C ASN A 112 -4.64 -1.00 -15.64
N PHE A 113 -4.45 -0.68 -16.92
CA PHE A 113 -3.16 -0.34 -17.54
C PHE A 113 -2.92 1.18 -17.63
N ASP A 114 -3.86 2.03 -17.20
CA ASP A 114 -3.63 3.47 -17.16
C ASP A 114 -2.40 3.81 -16.30
N ALA A 115 -1.38 4.38 -16.94
CA ALA A 115 -0.10 4.72 -16.31
C ALA A 115 -0.25 5.76 -15.18
N ARG A 116 -1.30 6.57 -15.20
CA ARG A 116 -1.58 7.61 -14.22
C ARG A 116 -2.32 7.07 -12.99
N SER A 117 -3.00 5.94 -13.12
CA SER A 117 -3.66 5.29 -11.99
C SER A 117 -2.63 4.65 -11.05
N PRO A 118 -2.67 4.86 -9.73
CA PRO A 118 -1.81 4.18 -8.77
C PRO A 118 -2.17 2.69 -8.57
N MET A 119 -3.31 2.20 -9.11
CA MET A 119 -3.74 0.81 -8.97
C MET A 119 -2.70 -0.15 -9.53
N CYS A 120 -2.17 -0.99 -8.68
CA CYS A 120 -1.28 -2.11 -8.95
C CYS A 120 -0.18 -1.89 -10.00
N PRO A 121 0.86 -1.09 -9.70
CA PRO A 121 1.95 -0.83 -10.64
C PRO A 121 2.73 -2.10 -11.02
N SER A 122 2.80 -3.09 -10.11
CA SER A 122 3.43 -4.38 -10.36
C SER A 122 2.80 -5.13 -11.53
N MET A 123 1.47 -5.17 -11.62
CA MET A 123 0.77 -5.81 -12.74
C MET A 123 1.04 -5.09 -14.06
N LYS A 124 1.04 -3.75 -14.05
CA LYS A 124 1.28 -2.94 -15.26
C LYS A 124 2.61 -3.22 -15.93
N ILE A 125 3.69 -3.34 -15.15
CA ILE A 125 5.04 -3.57 -15.69
C ILE A 125 5.30 -5.04 -16.05
N THR A 126 4.69 -5.98 -15.32
CA THR A 126 4.87 -7.41 -15.59
C THR A 126 3.92 -7.93 -16.65
N GLN A 127 2.79 -7.24 -16.89
CA GLN A 127 1.69 -7.67 -17.75
C GLN A 127 1.16 -9.08 -17.40
N ASN A 128 1.45 -9.54 -16.19
CA ASN A 128 1.05 -10.83 -15.67
C ASN A 128 0.01 -10.66 -14.55
N ARG A 129 -1.17 -11.24 -14.74
CA ARG A 129 -2.30 -11.16 -13.81
C ARG A 129 -2.02 -11.79 -12.44
N ILE A 130 -1.04 -12.69 -12.32
CA ILE A 130 -0.57 -13.23 -11.03
C ILE A 130 -0.13 -12.11 -10.10
N HIS A 131 0.50 -11.06 -10.64
CA HIS A 131 0.98 -9.90 -9.88
C HIS A 131 -0.10 -8.85 -9.60
N SER A 132 -1.35 -9.08 -10.02
CA SER A 132 -2.48 -8.22 -9.66
C SER A 132 -3.02 -8.54 -8.26
N PRO A 133 -3.80 -7.65 -7.64
CA PRO A 133 -4.53 -7.95 -6.40
C PRO A 133 -5.40 -9.20 -6.50
N LYS A 134 -6.13 -9.37 -7.61
CA LYS A 134 -6.91 -10.59 -7.86
C LYS A 134 -6.04 -11.84 -7.92
N GLY A 135 -4.93 -11.81 -8.66
CA GLY A 135 -4.01 -12.96 -8.77
C GLY A 135 -3.47 -13.37 -7.41
N ARG A 136 -2.98 -12.40 -6.64
CA ARG A 136 -2.47 -12.64 -5.27
C ARG A 136 -3.55 -13.18 -4.33
N ALA A 137 -4.75 -12.63 -4.38
CA ALA A 137 -5.88 -13.14 -3.59
C ALA A 137 -6.22 -14.59 -3.98
N THR A 138 -6.22 -14.92 -5.28
CA THR A 138 -6.47 -16.28 -5.76
C THR A 138 -5.39 -17.27 -5.28
N LEU A 139 -4.11 -16.87 -5.33
CA LEU A 139 -3.02 -17.72 -4.83
C LEU A 139 -3.12 -17.96 -3.32
N VAL A 140 -3.46 -16.94 -2.54
CA VAL A 140 -3.66 -17.10 -1.07
C VAL A 140 -4.86 -18.00 -0.79
N ARG A 141 -5.97 -17.87 -1.53
CA ARG A 141 -7.14 -18.75 -1.37
C ARG A 141 -6.77 -20.21 -1.61
N GLU A 142 -6.05 -20.49 -2.69
CA GLU A 142 -5.56 -21.85 -2.98
C GLU A 142 -4.59 -22.35 -1.90
N TRP A 143 -3.68 -21.50 -1.44
CA TRP A 143 -2.78 -21.85 -0.35
C TRP A 143 -3.53 -22.20 0.94
N LEU A 144 -4.56 -21.43 1.33
CA LEU A 144 -5.41 -21.70 2.48
C LEU A 144 -6.18 -23.02 2.33
N ARG A 145 -6.66 -23.31 1.11
CA ARG A 145 -7.32 -24.58 0.79
C ARG A 145 -6.37 -25.77 0.96
N LEU A 146 -5.15 -25.66 0.44
CA LEU A 146 -4.12 -26.69 0.56
C LEU A 146 -3.65 -26.90 2.02
N LEU A 147 -3.65 -25.86 2.84
CA LEU A 147 -3.41 -25.97 4.27
C LEU A 147 -4.54 -26.76 4.95
N ALA A 148 -5.79 -26.42 4.65
CA ALA A 148 -6.97 -27.12 5.20
C ALA A 148 -6.99 -28.60 4.80
N ASP A 149 -6.67 -28.91 3.55
CA ASP A 149 -6.56 -30.30 3.05
C ASP A 149 -5.49 -31.12 3.81
N ARG A 150 -4.42 -30.45 4.25
CA ARG A 150 -3.37 -31.06 5.09
C ARG A 150 -3.66 -31.02 6.59
N GLY A 151 -4.85 -30.58 7.00
CA GLY A 151 -5.23 -30.45 8.42
C GLY A 151 -4.48 -29.34 9.16
N VAL A 152 -3.88 -28.39 8.47
CA VAL A 152 -3.13 -27.28 9.06
C VAL A 152 -4.04 -26.07 9.23
N ASP A 153 -4.22 -25.62 10.48
CA ASP A 153 -4.98 -24.42 10.81
C ASP A 153 -4.03 -23.18 10.87
N PRO A 154 -4.12 -22.24 9.90
CA PRO A 154 -3.28 -21.06 9.90
C PRO A 154 -3.55 -20.12 11.09
N LEU A 155 -4.76 -20.13 11.67
CA LEU A 155 -5.10 -19.29 12.82
C LEU A 155 -4.42 -19.78 14.10
N LYS A 156 -4.37 -21.11 14.30
CA LYS A 156 -3.60 -21.69 15.40
C LYS A 156 -2.11 -21.40 15.24
N LEU A 157 -1.57 -21.54 14.02
CA LEU A 157 -0.19 -21.21 13.76
C LEU A 157 0.13 -19.73 14.07
N GLU A 158 -0.77 -18.80 13.78
CA GLU A 158 -0.61 -17.39 14.12
C GLU A 158 -0.60 -17.16 15.63
N GLN A 159 -1.43 -17.86 16.40
CA GLN A 159 -1.52 -17.76 17.87
C GLN A 159 -0.32 -18.40 18.58
N GLU A 160 0.13 -19.56 18.09
CA GLU A 160 1.23 -20.34 18.69
C GLU A 160 2.62 -19.76 18.35
N LEU A 161 2.69 -18.69 17.55
CA LEU A 161 3.98 -18.06 17.24
C LEU A 161 4.63 -17.53 18.52
N PRO A 162 5.83 -18.06 18.90
CA PRO A 162 6.46 -17.67 20.13
C PRO A 162 6.76 -16.18 20.16
N GLU A 163 6.38 -15.54 21.24
CA GLU A 163 6.73 -14.15 21.51
C GLU A 163 8.23 -13.94 21.70
N SER A 164 8.89 -14.95 22.24
CA SER A 164 10.33 -14.99 22.52
C SER A 164 11.04 -15.86 21.50
N GLY A 165 11.80 -15.25 20.63
CA GLY A 165 12.89 -15.86 19.84
C GLY A 165 12.63 -17.20 19.13
N VAL A 166 13.48 -17.51 18.19
CA VAL A 166 13.48 -18.78 17.47
C VAL A 166 14.27 -19.80 18.31
N SER A 167 13.65 -20.92 18.71
CA SER A 167 14.39 -22.00 19.37
C SER A 167 15.41 -22.62 18.40
N LEU A 168 16.48 -23.20 18.93
CA LEU A 168 17.50 -23.88 18.10
C LEU A 168 16.86 -24.98 17.22
N ARG A 169 15.90 -25.73 17.76
CA ARG A 169 15.17 -26.76 17.02
C ARG A 169 14.40 -26.20 15.82
N THR A 170 13.72 -25.06 16.00
CA THR A 170 13.00 -24.40 14.90
C THR A 170 13.97 -23.80 13.87
N LEU A 171 15.12 -23.30 14.31
CA LEU A 171 16.15 -22.79 13.39
C LEU A 171 16.71 -23.92 12.51
N ILE A 172 17.03 -25.08 13.09
CA ILE A 172 17.50 -26.26 12.34
C ILE A 172 16.44 -26.70 11.33
N ALA A 173 15.17 -26.79 11.75
CA ALA A 173 14.07 -27.15 10.85
C ALA A 173 13.92 -26.18 9.67
N ARG A 174 13.98 -24.86 9.93
CA ARG A 174 13.92 -23.82 8.88
C ARG A 174 15.11 -23.92 7.92
N THR A 175 16.31 -24.18 8.44
CA THR A 175 17.52 -24.35 7.62
C THR A 175 17.37 -25.56 6.69
N ARG A 176 16.93 -26.70 7.23
CA ARG A 176 16.69 -27.92 6.46
C ARG A 176 15.63 -27.68 5.38
N ASN A 177 14.49 -27.11 5.72
CA ASN A 177 13.41 -26.84 4.76
C ASN A 177 13.88 -25.87 3.66
N SER A 178 14.64 -24.84 4.01
CA SER A 178 15.18 -23.88 3.03
C SER A 178 16.21 -24.53 2.10
N TRP A 179 16.99 -25.47 2.61
CA TRP A 179 17.93 -26.23 1.80
C TRP A 179 17.21 -27.17 0.82
N HIS A 180 16.15 -27.87 1.26
CA HIS A 180 15.29 -28.70 0.40
C HIS A 180 14.62 -27.86 -0.69
N ALA A 181 14.06 -26.70 -0.33
CA ALA A 181 13.47 -25.75 -1.28
C ALA A 181 14.47 -25.29 -2.36
N ASN A 182 15.73 -25.01 -1.96
CA ASN A 182 16.80 -24.65 -2.90
C ASN A 182 17.21 -25.82 -3.83
N LYS A 183 16.92 -27.06 -3.45
CA LYS A 183 17.11 -28.25 -4.29
C LYS A 183 15.91 -28.52 -5.22
N GLY A 184 14.89 -27.68 -5.20
CA GLY A 184 13.73 -27.80 -6.08
C GLY A 184 12.58 -28.65 -5.50
N GLU A 185 12.57 -28.95 -4.20
CA GLU A 185 11.41 -29.58 -3.58
C GLU A 185 10.21 -28.65 -3.68
N TYR A 186 9.12 -29.15 -4.27
CA TYR A 186 7.94 -28.35 -4.55
C TYR A 186 7.13 -28.06 -3.30
N ASP A 187 6.87 -26.79 -3.06
CA ASP A 187 5.85 -26.29 -2.10
C ASP A 187 5.13 -25.09 -2.72
N PHE A 188 3.83 -25.19 -2.87
CA PHE A 188 2.99 -24.12 -3.43
C PHE A 188 3.16 -22.78 -2.71
N SER A 189 3.58 -22.79 -1.45
CA SER A 189 3.88 -21.55 -0.72
C SER A 189 5.00 -20.72 -1.36
N HIS A 190 5.88 -21.33 -2.18
CA HIS A 190 6.93 -20.61 -2.90
C HIS A 190 6.37 -19.78 -4.06
N GLU A 191 5.35 -20.28 -4.77
CA GLU A 191 4.64 -19.53 -5.81
C GLU A 191 3.93 -18.32 -5.21
N VAL A 192 3.25 -18.53 -4.07
CA VAL A 192 2.60 -17.43 -3.32
C VAL A 192 3.63 -16.39 -2.89
N LYS A 193 4.77 -16.82 -2.31
CA LYS A 193 5.85 -15.93 -1.90
C LYS A 193 6.41 -15.12 -3.06
N GLU A 194 6.61 -15.74 -4.22
CA GLU A 194 7.14 -15.03 -5.40
C GLU A 194 6.16 -13.95 -5.86
N ALA A 195 4.87 -14.27 -5.98
CA ALA A 195 3.84 -13.29 -6.30
C ALA A 195 3.76 -12.15 -5.27
N MET A 196 3.90 -12.46 -3.96
CA MET A 196 3.91 -11.45 -2.89
C MET A 196 5.19 -10.61 -2.89
N SER A 197 6.31 -11.15 -3.32
CA SER A 197 7.59 -10.44 -3.42
C SER A 197 7.53 -9.23 -4.35
N GLY A 198 6.78 -9.32 -5.45
CA GLY A 198 6.57 -8.24 -6.40
C GLY A 198 5.55 -7.18 -5.95
N CYS A 199 4.94 -7.33 -4.76
CA CYS A 199 3.97 -6.36 -4.25
C CYS A 199 4.68 -5.19 -3.55
N LEU A 200 4.36 -3.96 -3.97
CA LEU A 200 4.91 -2.72 -3.39
C LEU A 200 4.34 -2.38 -2.01
N ALA A 201 3.30 -3.06 -1.57
CA ALA A 201 2.57 -2.77 -0.33
C ALA A 201 2.04 -1.31 -0.22
N CYS A 202 1.67 -0.71 -1.35
CA CYS A 202 1.23 0.69 -1.46
C CYS A 202 -0.24 0.94 -1.05
N LYS A 203 -1.00 -0.10 -0.70
CA LYS A 203 -2.43 -0.03 -0.32
C LYS A 203 -3.41 0.55 -1.35
N ALA A 204 -2.99 0.90 -2.56
CA ALA A 204 -3.91 1.40 -3.58
C ALA A 204 -5.05 0.41 -3.89
N CYS A 205 -4.84 -0.89 -3.72
CA CYS A 205 -5.88 -1.90 -3.91
C CYS A 205 -6.95 -1.87 -2.80
N SER A 206 -6.62 -1.53 -1.55
CA SER A 206 -7.60 -1.44 -0.46
C SER A 206 -8.47 -0.18 -0.54
N THR A 207 -7.98 0.88 -1.19
CA THR A 207 -8.68 2.17 -1.29
C THR A 207 -9.44 2.32 -2.61
N GLN A 208 -8.90 1.85 -3.74
CA GLN A 208 -9.52 2.00 -5.06
C GLN A 208 -10.43 0.84 -5.47
N CYS A 209 -10.28 -0.35 -4.86
CA CYS A 209 -11.16 -1.46 -5.13
C CYS A 209 -12.49 -1.29 -4.37
N PRO A 210 -13.67 -1.41 -5.01
CA PRO A 210 -14.97 -1.21 -4.35
C PRO A 210 -15.22 -2.23 -3.23
N ILE A 211 -14.60 -3.40 -3.29
CA ILE A 211 -14.65 -4.43 -2.24
C ILE A 211 -13.39 -4.45 -1.35
N LYS A 212 -12.55 -3.43 -1.43
CA LYS A 212 -11.42 -3.15 -0.53
C LYS A 212 -10.48 -4.33 -0.30
N ILE A 213 -10.05 -5.01 -1.37
CA ILE A 213 -9.06 -6.09 -1.28
C ILE A 213 -7.73 -5.56 -0.79
N ASP A 214 -7.34 -5.92 0.43
CA ASP A 214 -6.11 -5.45 1.07
C ASP A 214 -4.97 -6.47 0.92
N VAL A 215 -4.25 -6.38 -0.22
CA VAL A 215 -3.08 -7.23 -0.47
C VAL A 215 -1.98 -7.02 0.57
N PRO A 216 -1.59 -5.80 0.96
CA PRO A 216 -0.58 -5.57 2.00
C PRO A 216 -0.86 -6.29 3.32
N GLU A 217 -2.12 -6.34 3.75
CA GLU A 217 -2.53 -7.03 4.99
C GLU A 217 -2.28 -8.54 4.86
N PHE A 218 -2.96 -9.23 3.95
CA PHE A 218 -2.81 -10.68 3.85
C PHE A 218 -1.40 -11.12 3.39
N ARG A 219 -0.67 -10.25 2.66
CA ARG A 219 0.75 -10.47 2.34
C ARG A 219 1.61 -10.52 3.60
N SER A 220 1.40 -9.61 4.53
CA SER A 220 2.18 -9.54 5.77
C SER A 220 1.91 -10.76 6.66
N ARG A 221 0.65 -11.19 6.77
CA ARG A 221 0.27 -12.43 7.46
C ARG A 221 0.87 -13.67 6.79
N PHE A 222 0.76 -13.77 5.47
CA PHE A 222 1.38 -14.86 4.71
C PHE A 222 2.89 -14.91 4.95
N LEU A 223 3.61 -13.79 4.89
CA LEU A 223 5.04 -13.75 5.12
C LEU A 223 5.41 -14.17 6.55
N GLN A 224 4.61 -13.79 7.54
CA GLN A 224 4.82 -14.26 8.91
C GLN A 224 4.75 -15.78 8.98
N LEU A 225 3.68 -16.39 8.47
CA LEU A 225 3.48 -17.84 8.47
C LEU A 225 4.51 -18.57 7.58
N TYR A 226 4.83 -18.05 6.40
CA TYR A 226 5.87 -18.64 5.52
C TYR A 226 7.20 -18.78 6.24
N HIS A 227 7.62 -17.76 6.99
CA HIS A 227 8.89 -17.77 7.72
C HIS A 227 8.85 -18.51 9.06
N THR A 228 7.76 -19.17 9.42
CA THR A 228 7.77 -20.21 10.45
C THR A 228 8.44 -21.49 9.94
N ARG A 229 8.35 -21.75 8.64
CA ARG A 229 8.86 -22.96 7.96
C ARG A 229 10.20 -22.75 7.26
N TYR A 230 10.48 -21.53 6.76
CA TYR A 230 11.65 -21.21 5.95
C TYR A 230 12.48 -20.08 6.56
N LEU A 231 13.78 -20.08 6.28
CA LEU A 231 14.67 -19.00 6.71
C LEU A 231 14.22 -17.64 6.13
N ARG A 232 14.39 -16.62 6.93
CA ARG A 232 14.09 -15.25 6.52
C ARG A 232 15.38 -14.60 6.00
N PRO A 233 15.35 -13.91 4.85
CA PRO A 233 16.51 -13.20 4.33
C PRO A 233 17.04 -12.14 5.30
N LEU A 234 18.36 -11.98 5.36
CA LEU A 234 19.02 -10.99 6.23
C LEU A 234 18.50 -9.57 5.98
N ARG A 235 18.26 -9.22 4.71
CA ARG A 235 17.68 -7.91 4.35
C ARG A 235 16.35 -7.62 5.05
N ASP A 236 15.49 -8.62 5.26
CA ASP A 236 14.20 -8.42 5.90
C ASP A 236 14.37 -8.06 7.39
N HIS A 237 15.37 -8.63 8.06
CA HIS A 237 15.75 -8.24 9.42
C HIS A 237 16.32 -6.83 9.46
N LEU A 238 17.23 -6.46 8.53
CA LEU A 238 17.79 -5.11 8.44
C LEU A 238 16.70 -4.06 8.21
N VAL A 239 15.80 -4.32 7.28
CA VAL A 239 14.67 -3.40 7.01
C VAL A 239 13.76 -3.28 8.21
N ALA A 240 13.39 -4.39 8.87
CA ALA A 240 12.49 -4.37 10.02
C ALA A 240 13.09 -3.68 11.26
N THR A 241 14.43 -3.52 11.33
CA THR A 241 15.12 -2.86 12.45
C THR A 241 15.65 -1.47 12.11
N VAL A 242 15.30 -0.91 10.93
CA VAL A 242 15.78 0.42 10.49
C VAL A 242 15.49 1.52 11.52
N GLU A 243 14.34 1.48 12.15
CA GLU A 243 13.93 2.45 13.17
C GLU A 243 14.74 2.35 14.47
N SER A 244 15.43 1.25 14.70
CA SER A 244 16.30 1.05 15.86
C SER A 244 17.73 1.54 15.61
N TYR A 245 18.28 1.30 14.41
CA TYR A 245 19.67 1.65 14.13
C TYR A 245 19.84 3.04 13.47
N ALA A 246 18.83 3.56 12.74
CA ALA A 246 18.93 4.87 12.10
C ALA A 246 19.19 6.01 13.10
N PRO A 247 18.56 6.07 14.30
CA PRO A 247 18.88 7.06 15.32
C PRO A 247 20.34 7.01 15.78
N LEU A 248 20.91 5.80 15.89
CA LEU A 248 22.31 5.62 16.29
C LEU A 248 23.27 6.09 15.20
N MET A 249 23.01 5.70 13.96
CA MET A 249 23.80 6.11 12.80
C MET A 249 23.76 7.61 12.58
N ALA A 250 22.62 8.26 12.86
CA ALA A 250 22.42 9.70 12.72
C ALA A 250 23.24 10.55 13.73
N ARG A 251 23.88 9.94 14.73
CA ARG A 251 24.84 10.63 15.63
C ARG A 251 26.15 10.97 14.92
N ALA A 252 26.55 10.14 13.94
CA ALA A 252 27.76 10.34 13.12
C ALA A 252 27.47 10.17 11.62
N PRO A 253 26.55 10.97 11.02
CA PRO A 253 26.03 10.71 9.70
C PRO A 253 27.09 10.79 8.59
N LYS A 254 28.08 11.67 8.71
CA LYS A 254 29.19 11.79 7.73
C LYS A 254 29.99 10.48 7.66
N THR A 255 30.32 9.90 8.80
CA THR A 255 31.09 8.65 8.90
C THR A 255 30.32 7.48 8.29
N PHE A 256 29.05 7.30 8.66
CA PHE A 256 28.22 6.22 8.10
C PHE A 256 28.00 6.40 6.60
N ASN A 257 27.73 7.61 6.13
CA ASN A 257 27.59 7.90 4.71
C ASN A 257 28.87 7.61 3.92
N PHE A 258 30.04 7.90 4.48
CA PHE A 258 31.31 7.56 3.87
C PHE A 258 31.44 6.04 3.64
N PHE A 259 31.17 5.22 4.67
CA PHE A 259 31.24 3.76 4.55
C PHE A 259 30.21 3.19 3.58
N ILE A 260 28.94 3.63 3.67
CA ILE A 260 27.86 3.16 2.80
C ILE A 260 28.14 3.48 1.32
N ASN A 261 28.85 4.59 1.05
CA ASN A 261 29.20 5.00 -0.31
C ASN A 261 30.39 4.26 -0.92
N GLN A 262 31.15 3.50 -0.13
CA GLN A 262 32.31 2.75 -0.67
C GLN A 262 31.88 1.73 -1.73
N PRO A 263 32.50 1.68 -2.90
CA PRO A 263 32.13 0.76 -3.98
C PRO A 263 32.11 -0.72 -3.54
N LEU A 264 33.06 -1.11 -2.70
CA LEU A 264 33.13 -2.47 -2.14
C LEU A 264 31.93 -2.78 -1.27
N VAL A 265 31.53 -1.86 -0.37
CA VAL A 265 30.36 -2.01 0.51
C VAL A 265 29.07 -2.10 -0.30
N ARG A 266 28.91 -1.26 -1.32
CA ARG A 266 27.76 -1.33 -2.24
C ARG A 266 27.69 -2.68 -2.96
N LYS A 267 28.80 -3.16 -3.53
CA LYS A 267 28.87 -4.48 -4.19
C LYS A 267 28.57 -5.64 -3.26
N LEU A 268 29.10 -5.60 -2.02
CA LEU A 268 28.81 -6.61 -1.00
C LEU A 268 27.35 -6.56 -0.54
N SER A 269 26.79 -5.36 -0.35
CA SER A 269 25.37 -5.17 -0.01
C SER A 269 24.46 -5.76 -1.09
N GLU A 270 24.73 -5.47 -2.36
CA GLU A 270 23.97 -6.02 -3.47
C GLU A 270 24.06 -7.54 -3.53
N LYS A 271 25.26 -8.09 -3.49
CA LYS A 271 25.52 -9.54 -3.67
C LYS A 271 25.02 -10.39 -2.49
N HIS A 272 25.25 -9.96 -1.24
CA HIS A 272 25.01 -10.79 -0.06
C HIS A 272 23.77 -10.41 0.73
N ILE A 273 23.38 -9.13 0.71
CA ILE A 273 22.17 -8.63 1.37
C ILE A 273 21.02 -8.52 0.39
N GLY A 274 21.31 -8.25 -0.88
CA GLY A 274 20.32 -8.01 -1.94
C GLY A 274 19.70 -6.62 -1.86
N MET A 275 20.49 -5.62 -1.43
CA MET A 275 20.10 -4.22 -1.32
C MET A 275 21.00 -3.34 -2.18
N VAL A 276 20.39 -2.44 -2.95
CA VAL A 276 21.07 -1.48 -3.83
C VAL A 276 20.71 -0.04 -3.44
N ASP A 277 21.58 0.89 -3.76
CA ASP A 277 21.37 2.34 -3.60
C ASP A 277 20.81 2.73 -2.23
N LEU A 278 21.42 2.24 -1.16
CA LEU A 278 20.99 2.55 0.21
C LEU A 278 20.94 4.06 0.42
N PRO A 279 19.85 4.58 1.02
CA PRO A 279 19.68 6.01 1.24
C PRO A 279 20.74 6.53 2.24
N LEU A 280 21.27 7.70 1.95
CA LEU A 280 22.23 8.37 2.82
C LEU A 280 21.51 9.13 3.92
N LEU A 281 22.10 9.15 5.11
CA LEU A 281 21.62 9.95 6.23
C LEU A 281 21.76 11.45 5.93
N SER A 282 20.85 12.24 6.46
CA SER A 282 20.90 13.69 6.37
C SER A 282 22.15 14.28 7.02
N VAL A 283 22.79 15.21 6.31
CA VAL A 283 23.91 16.02 6.83
C VAL A 283 23.60 17.50 6.53
N PRO A 284 23.42 18.33 7.55
CA PRO A 284 23.40 18.03 9.01
C PRO A 284 22.21 17.14 9.41
N SER A 285 22.34 16.41 10.54
CA SER A 285 21.23 15.62 11.11
C SER A 285 20.13 16.55 11.67
N LEU A 286 18.91 16.01 11.84
CA LEU A 286 17.81 16.79 12.43
C LEU A 286 18.19 17.37 13.80
N GLN A 287 18.84 16.58 14.64
CA GLN A 287 19.31 17.05 15.94
C GLN A 287 20.26 18.25 15.83
N GLN A 288 21.19 18.22 14.86
CA GLN A 288 22.10 19.34 14.61
C GLN A 288 21.37 20.59 14.08
N GLN A 289 20.34 20.41 13.27
CA GLN A 289 19.52 21.51 12.74
C GLN A 289 18.64 22.15 13.80
N MET A 290 18.29 21.42 14.86
CA MET A 290 17.43 21.87 15.94
C MET A 290 18.21 22.40 17.16
N VAL A 291 19.55 22.43 17.11
CA VAL A 291 20.36 23.03 18.17
C VAL A 291 19.99 24.51 18.32
N GLY A 292 19.65 24.92 19.55
CA GLY A 292 19.21 26.28 19.84
C GLY A 292 17.74 26.60 19.56
N HIS A 293 17.00 25.71 18.88
CA HIS A 293 15.56 25.88 18.74
C HIS A 293 14.81 25.53 20.03
N ARG A 294 13.96 26.45 20.52
CA ARG A 294 13.10 26.22 21.69
C ARG A 294 12.19 24.99 21.52
N SER A 295 11.79 24.73 20.31
CA SER A 295 10.88 23.64 19.89
C SER A 295 11.40 22.23 20.19
N ALA A 296 12.71 22.03 20.31
CA ALA A 296 13.30 20.68 20.37
C ALA A 296 13.46 20.13 21.80
N ASN A 297 13.16 20.90 22.84
CA ASN A 297 13.61 20.60 24.22
C ASN A 297 12.51 20.66 25.29
N MET A 298 11.22 20.68 24.93
CA MET A 298 10.15 20.66 25.94
C MET A 298 9.93 19.24 26.48
N THR A 299 9.96 19.11 27.81
CA THR A 299 9.59 17.85 28.49
C THR A 299 8.06 17.70 28.56
N LEU A 300 7.60 16.51 28.94
CA LEU A 300 6.17 16.26 29.11
C LEU A 300 5.58 17.17 30.20
N GLU A 301 6.29 17.34 31.32
CA GLU A 301 5.86 18.20 32.42
C GLU A 301 5.73 19.68 31.99
N GLN A 302 6.65 20.15 31.14
CA GLN A 302 6.57 21.48 30.55
C GLN A 302 5.37 21.65 29.63
N LEU A 303 5.04 20.61 28.84
CA LEU A 303 3.85 20.60 27.96
C LEU A 303 2.54 20.58 28.77
N GLU A 304 2.50 19.83 29.85
CA GLU A 304 1.36 19.76 30.76
C GLU A 304 1.11 21.11 31.47
N ALA A 305 2.18 21.81 31.83
CA ALA A 305 2.14 23.10 32.51
C ALA A 305 1.71 24.28 31.63
N LEU A 306 1.61 24.10 30.30
CA LEU A 306 1.15 25.15 29.40
C LEU A 306 -0.31 25.55 29.73
N ASN A 307 -0.59 26.86 29.72
CA ASN A 307 -1.96 27.35 29.84
C ASN A 307 -2.77 27.15 28.55
N ALA A 308 -4.08 27.42 28.61
CA ALA A 308 -5.00 27.18 27.48
C ALA A 308 -4.60 27.95 26.20
N GLU A 309 -4.16 29.21 26.33
CA GLU A 309 -3.72 30.06 25.22
C GLU A 309 -2.45 29.51 24.58
N GLN A 310 -1.48 29.10 25.38
CA GLN A 310 -0.23 28.49 24.92
C GLN A 310 -0.52 27.16 24.20
N LYS A 311 -1.39 26.30 24.79
CA LYS A 311 -1.79 25.03 24.15
C LYS A 311 -2.47 25.25 22.80
N ALA A 312 -3.33 26.26 22.68
CA ALA A 312 -4.02 26.61 21.43
C ALA A 312 -3.04 27.01 20.30
N ARG A 313 -1.87 27.53 20.68
CA ARG A 313 -0.81 27.90 19.70
C ARG A 313 0.26 26.83 19.52
N THR A 314 0.23 25.75 20.28
CA THR A 314 1.27 24.70 20.23
C THR A 314 0.89 23.58 19.27
N VAL A 315 1.87 23.13 18.48
CA VAL A 315 1.74 22.04 17.50
C VAL A 315 2.78 20.97 17.81
N LEU A 316 2.34 19.75 18.07
CA LEU A 316 3.20 18.62 18.35
C LEU A 316 3.64 17.96 17.03
N VAL A 317 4.91 18.04 16.69
CA VAL A 317 5.48 17.45 15.48
C VAL A 317 5.88 16.00 15.75
N VAL A 318 5.17 15.06 15.14
CA VAL A 318 5.44 13.62 15.27
C VAL A 318 6.52 13.22 14.27
N GLN A 319 7.61 12.68 14.78
CA GLN A 319 8.74 12.25 13.97
C GLN A 319 8.48 10.88 13.30
N ASP A 320 8.99 10.72 12.10
CA ASP A 320 9.09 9.44 11.40
C ASP A 320 10.55 9.11 11.03
N PRO A 321 10.91 7.83 10.82
CA PRO A 321 12.30 7.43 10.61
C PRO A 321 12.90 7.98 9.32
N PHE A 322 12.09 8.18 8.28
CA PHE A 322 12.60 8.53 6.96
C PHE A 322 12.85 10.03 6.84
N THR A 323 11.89 10.86 7.21
CA THR A 323 12.10 12.30 7.17
C THR A 323 13.03 12.77 8.28
N SER A 324 13.00 12.16 9.48
CA SER A 324 13.90 12.58 10.56
C SER A 324 15.38 12.25 10.34
N TYR A 325 15.68 11.12 9.67
CA TYR A 325 17.07 10.66 9.55
C TYR A 325 17.64 10.74 8.13
N TYR A 326 16.79 10.64 7.10
CA TYR A 326 17.25 10.59 5.70
C TYR A 326 16.84 11.82 4.87
N ASP A 327 15.91 12.65 5.39
CA ASP A 327 15.46 13.89 4.74
C ASP A 327 15.10 14.96 5.79
N ALA A 328 16.03 15.16 6.74
CA ALA A 328 15.84 15.97 7.96
C ALA A 328 15.47 17.44 7.68
N GLN A 329 15.91 17.96 6.53
CA GLN A 329 15.58 19.33 6.12
C GLN A 329 14.06 19.55 6.01
N VAL A 330 13.29 18.55 5.60
CA VAL A 330 11.83 18.67 5.51
C VAL A 330 11.18 18.90 6.88
N VAL A 331 11.63 18.17 7.91
CA VAL A 331 11.11 18.35 9.29
C VAL A 331 11.55 19.70 9.84
N ALA A 332 12.80 20.08 9.64
CA ALA A 332 13.32 21.38 10.10
C ALA A 332 12.58 22.54 9.42
N ASP A 333 12.31 22.45 8.13
CA ASP A 333 11.56 23.47 7.39
C ASP A 333 10.09 23.49 7.78
N PHE A 334 9.50 22.34 8.13
CA PHE A 334 8.14 22.30 8.69
C PHE A 334 8.09 23.01 10.06
N VAL A 335 9.05 22.78 10.94
CA VAL A 335 9.16 23.49 12.22
C VAL A 335 9.23 25.01 11.99
N ARG A 336 10.10 25.47 11.09
CA ARG A 336 10.22 26.89 10.73
C ARG A 336 8.93 27.45 10.11
N LEU A 337 8.23 26.67 9.30
CA LEU A 337 6.95 27.08 8.73
C LEU A 337 5.89 27.28 9.81
N VAL A 338 5.80 26.36 10.77
CA VAL A 338 4.88 26.47 11.92
C VAL A 338 5.17 27.73 12.74
N GLU A 339 6.46 28.03 13.02
CA GLU A 339 6.89 29.25 13.71
C GLU A 339 6.50 30.51 12.91
N LYS A 340 6.75 30.51 11.61
CA LYS A 340 6.44 31.63 10.70
C LYS A 340 4.95 31.92 10.60
N LEU A 341 4.11 30.90 10.80
CA LEU A 341 2.65 31.03 10.89
C LEU A 341 2.17 31.51 12.28
N GLY A 342 3.06 31.79 13.23
CA GLY A 342 2.74 32.28 14.58
C GLY A 342 2.38 31.20 15.59
N PHE A 343 2.62 29.92 15.26
CA PHE A 343 2.43 28.79 16.16
C PHE A 343 3.77 28.39 16.82
N GLN A 344 3.67 27.64 17.91
CA GLN A 344 4.81 27.09 18.61
C GLN A 344 4.95 25.60 18.27
N PRO A 345 5.88 25.19 17.41
CA PRO A 345 6.12 23.77 17.15
C PRO A 345 6.86 23.14 18.33
N VAL A 346 6.51 21.91 18.66
CA VAL A 346 7.25 21.08 19.62
C VAL A 346 7.57 19.76 18.97
N LEU A 347 8.85 19.47 18.76
CA LEU A 347 9.30 18.22 18.17
C LEU A 347 9.23 17.12 19.23
N LEU A 348 8.28 16.19 19.10
CA LEU A 348 8.15 15.07 20.01
C LEU A 348 9.36 14.14 19.91
N PRO A 349 9.72 13.45 21.00
CA PRO A 349 10.72 12.39 20.93
C PRO A 349 10.40 11.35 19.84
N PHE A 350 11.43 10.88 19.13
CA PHE A 350 11.24 9.85 18.12
C PHE A 350 10.68 8.57 18.76
N SER A 351 9.57 8.09 18.22
CA SER A 351 8.96 6.82 18.58
C SER A 351 8.81 5.96 17.33
N PRO A 352 9.30 4.70 17.34
CA PRO A 352 9.23 3.83 16.17
C PRO A 352 7.79 3.62 15.69
N ASN A 353 7.55 3.76 14.40
CA ASN A 353 6.23 3.52 13.79
C ASN A 353 5.95 2.03 13.54
N GLY A 354 6.98 1.25 13.24
CA GLY A 354 6.87 -0.18 12.96
C GLY A 354 6.39 -0.54 11.55
N LYS A 355 6.14 0.41 10.67
CA LYS A 355 5.66 0.14 9.29
C LYS A 355 6.56 -0.85 8.55
N ALA A 356 7.87 -0.74 8.70
CA ALA A 356 8.84 -1.64 8.09
C ALA A 356 8.70 -3.09 8.62
N GLN A 357 8.42 -3.27 9.91
CA GLN A 357 8.14 -4.57 10.52
C GLN A 357 6.87 -5.18 9.93
N HIS A 358 5.79 -4.41 9.81
CA HIS A 358 4.53 -4.84 9.21
C HIS A 358 4.74 -5.32 7.77
N ILE A 359 5.34 -4.50 6.91
CA ILE A 359 5.57 -4.82 5.50
C ILE A 359 6.41 -6.10 5.32
N LYS A 360 7.36 -6.36 6.22
CA LYS A 360 8.20 -7.56 6.17
C LYS A 360 7.60 -8.77 6.90
N GLY A 361 6.37 -8.67 7.43
CA GLY A 361 5.67 -9.77 8.11
C GLY A 361 6.30 -10.15 9.46
N PHE A 362 6.76 -9.16 10.24
CA PHE A 362 7.14 -9.31 11.65
C PHE A 362 5.98 -8.80 12.54
N LEU A 363 4.79 -9.39 12.38
CA LEU A 363 3.56 -8.84 12.96
C LEU A 363 3.58 -8.78 14.48
N ASN A 364 4.15 -9.79 15.16
CA ASN A 364 4.27 -9.77 16.63
C ASN A 364 5.18 -8.63 17.12
N ARG A 365 6.28 -8.35 16.38
CA ARG A 365 7.13 -7.18 16.68
C ARG A 365 6.41 -5.88 16.38
N PHE A 366 5.69 -5.84 15.27
CA PHE A 366 4.89 -4.70 14.87
C PHE A 366 3.84 -4.36 15.94
N ALA A 367 3.07 -5.34 16.40
CA ALA A 367 2.06 -5.14 17.44
C ALA A 367 2.66 -4.55 18.73
N LYS A 368 3.82 -5.07 19.19
CA LYS A 368 4.54 -4.54 20.35
C LYS A 368 5.02 -3.10 20.13
N THR A 369 5.59 -2.82 18.95
CA THR A 369 6.02 -1.47 18.58
C THR A 369 4.84 -0.51 18.51
N ALA A 370 3.78 -0.93 17.83
CA ALA A 370 2.56 -0.15 17.67
C ALA A 370 1.88 0.15 19.01
N LYS A 371 1.80 -0.84 19.93
CA LYS A 371 1.24 -0.64 21.28
C LYS A 371 2.02 0.41 22.05
N LYS A 372 3.35 0.28 22.10
CA LYS A 372 4.21 1.25 22.79
C LYS A 372 4.05 2.67 22.24
N THR A 373 3.99 2.80 20.92
CA THR A 373 3.85 4.13 20.28
C THR A 373 2.43 4.66 20.41
N ALA A 374 1.41 3.79 20.35
CA ALA A 374 0.02 4.19 20.61
C ALA A 374 -0.15 4.71 22.05
N ASP A 375 0.42 4.03 23.05
CA ASP A 375 0.39 4.48 24.45
C ASP A 375 1.07 5.86 24.63
N PHE A 376 2.18 6.09 23.92
CA PHE A 376 2.84 7.40 23.91
C PHE A 376 1.96 8.46 23.25
N LEU A 377 1.42 8.20 22.05
CA LEU A 377 0.58 9.16 21.32
C LEU A 377 -0.75 9.44 22.03
N ASN A 378 -1.34 8.45 22.71
CA ASN A 378 -2.53 8.67 23.55
C ASN A 378 -2.25 9.60 24.74
N ARG A 379 -1.06 9.50 25.35
CA ARG A 379 -0.66 10.46 26.40
C ARG A 379 -0.52 11.87 25.84
N MET A 380 0.08 12.02 24.65
CA MET A 380 0.17 13.33 23.99
C MET A 380 -1.20 13.88 23.57
N ALA A 381 -2.10 13.02 23.10
CA ALA A 381 -3.46 13.43 22.73
C ALA A 381 -4.26 14.03 23.88
N LYS A 382 -4.04 13.55 25.13
CA LYS A 382 -4.69 14.10 26.34
C LYS A 382 -4.32 15.56 26.64
N LEU A 383 -3.24 16.05 26.05
CA LEU A 383 -2.82 17.45 26.21
C LEU A 383 -3.70 18.43 25.40
N GLY A 384 -4.51 17.93 24.46
CA GLY A 384 -5.43 18.72 23.62
C GLY A 384 -4.77 19.52 22.51
N MET A 385 -3.47 19.30 22.25
CA MET A 385 -2.73 19.97 21.17
C MET A 385 -2.72 19.12 19.88
N PRO A 386 -2.76 19.72 18.68
CA PRO A 386 -2.71 18.98 17.43
C PRO A 386 -1.37 18.26 17.26
N MET A 387 -1.41 16.99 16.91
CA MET A 387 -0.25 16.18 16.53
C MET A 387 -0.16 16.11 15.01
N VAL A 388 0.98 16.45 14.43
CA VAL A 388 1.18 16.55 12.98
C VAL A 388 2.39 15.75 12.53
N GLY A 389 2.22 14.90 11.52
CA GLY A 389 3.31 14.18 10.85
C GLY A 389 3.46 14.64 9.40
N VAL A 390 4.68 14.54 8.88
CA VAL A 390 5.02 15.08 7.56
C VAL A 390 4.90 14.02 6.46
N ASP A 391 5.32 12.77 6.70
CA ASP A 391 5.26 11.71 5.70
C ASP A 391 3.90 10.99 5.69
N PRO A 392 3.15 11.04 4.57
CA PRO A 392 1.82 10.45 4.49
C PRO A 392 1.79 8.93 4.75
N ALA A 393 2.79 8.18 4.31
CA ALA A 393 2.79 6.73 4.47
C ALA A 393 2.89 6.31 5.94
N LEU A 394 3.61 7.11 6.75
CA LEU A 394 3.80 6.84 8.19
C LEU A 394 2.59 7.32 9.00
N VAL A 395 2.04 8.50 8.69
CA VAL A 395 0.82 9.00 9.35
C VAL A 395 -0.36 8.07 9.11
N LEU A 396 -0.57 7.63 7.87
CA LEU A 396 -1.67 6.72 7.54
C LEU A 396 -1.50 5.33 8.18
N CYS A 397 -0.28 4.91 8.53
CA CYS A 397 -0.05 3.69 9.30
C CYS A 397 -0.72 3.74 10.68
N TYR A 398 -0.70 4.89 11.36
CA TYR A 398 -1.39 5.08 12.63
C TYR A 398 -2.91 4.95 12.51
N ARG A 399 -3.48 5.30 11.35
CA ARG A 399 -4.93 5.27 11.10
C ARG A 399 -5.45 3.91 10.67
N ASP A 400 -4.63 3.10 10.02
CA ASP A 400 -5.02 1.84 9.38
C ASP A 400 -4.34 0.63 10.02
N GLU A 401 -3.04 0.41 9.81
CA GLU A 401 -2.36 -0.79 10.30
C GLU A 401 -2.38 -0.91 11.83
N TYR A 402 -2.31 0.21 12.56
CA TYR A 402 -2.44 0.21 14.02
C TYR A 402 -3.83 -0.23 14.47
N LYS A 403 -4.89 0.24 13.77
CA LYS A 403 -6.26 -0.16 14.06
C LYS A 403 -6.48 -1.67 13.83
N LEU A 404 -5.89 -2.19 12.75
CA LEU A 404 -5.95 -3.62 12.46
C LEU A 404 -5.18 -4.47 13.49
N ALA A 405 -4.01 -3.99 13.96
CA ALA A 405 -3.16 -4.76 14.86
C ALA A 405 -3.57 -4.68 16.33
N LEU A 406 -4.15 -3.57 16.77
CA LEU A 406 -4.42 -3.29 18.18
C LEU A 406 -5.93 -3.24 18.51
N GLY A 407 -6.80 -3.11 17.50
CA GLY A 407 -8.23 -2.92 17.75
C GLY A 407 -8.49 -1.73 18.67
N GLU A 408 -9.24 -1.96 19.76
CA GLU A 408 -9.56 -0.94 20.77
C GLU A 408 -8.35 -0.48 21.58
N GLU A 409 -7.32 -1.31 21.72
CA GLU A 409 -6.09 -0.95 22.45
C GLU A 409 -5.28 0.15 21.73
N ARG A 410 -5.60 0.47 20.49
CA ARG A 410 -5.03 1.63 19.79
C ARG A 410 -5.32 2.94 20.50
N GLY A 411 -6.51 3.06 21.09
CA GLY A 411 -7.00 4.32 21.66
C GLY A 411 -7.38 5.37 20.61
N GLU A 412 -7.68 6.58 21.08
CA GLU A 412 -8.34 7.65 20.31
C GLU A 412 -7.37 8.72 19.74
N PHE A 413 -6.06 8.53 19.88
CA PHE A 413 -5.12 9.52 19.34
C PHE A 413 -5.31 9.73 17.82
N ASN A 414 -5.10 10.97 17.37
CA ASN A 414 -5.11 11.32 15.95
C ASN A 414 -3.84 12.09 15.59
N VAL A 415 -3.13 11.62 14.58
CA VAL A 415 -2.02 12.34 13.95
C VAL A 415 -2.51 12.88 12.61
N LEU A 416 -2.47 14.19 12.45
CA LEU A 416 -2.84 14.89 11.22
C LEU A 416 -1.68 14.88 10.23
N LEU A 417 -2.02 14.88 8.94
CA LEU A 417 -1.06 15.23 7.89
C LEU A 417 -0.82 16.75 7.90
N ALA A 418 0.32 17.17 7.38
CA ALA A 418 0.66 18.59 7.31
C ALA A 418 -0.40 19.42 6.57
N ASN A 419 -0.98 18.91 5.47
CA ASN A 419 -2.06 19.60 4.76
C ASN A 419 -3.35 19.69 5.59
N GLU A 420 -3.72 18.65 6.33
CA GLU A 420 -4.93 18.66 7.15
C GLU A 420 -4.82 19.72 8.26
N TRP A 421 -3.67 19.77 8.94
CA TRP A 421 -3.43 20.78 9.96
C TRP A 421 -3.35 22.19 9.36
N LEU A 422 -2.57 22.40 8.29
CA LEU A 422 -2.45 23.71 7.62
C LEU A 422 -3.80 24.21 7.12
N ALA A 423 -4.63 23.35 6.53
CA ALA A 423 -5.96 23.75 6.10
C ALA A 423 -6.81 24.29 7.24
N SER A 424 -6.77 23.63 8.42
CA SER A 424 -7.49 24.08 9.61
C SER A 424 -6.87 25.35 10.21
N ALA A 425 -5.54 25.42 10.32
CA ALA A 425 -4.83 26.55 10.91
C ALA A 425 -4.96 27.84 10.09
N LEU A 426 -5.18 27.72 8.79
CA LEU A 426 -5.30 28.85 7.85
C LEU A 426 -6.74 29.15 7.44
N ASP A 427 -7.73 28.49 8.01
CA ASP A 427 -9.14 28.61 7.57
C ASP A 427 -9.67 30.04 7.66
N SER A 428 -9.31 30.79 8.68
CA SER A 428 -9.69 32.19 8.88
C SER A 428 -8.89 33.20 8.04
N GLN A 429 -7.82 32.77 7.35
CA GLN A 429 -7.01 33.68 6.56
C GLN A 429 -7.65 33.94 5.18
N PRO A 430 -7.64 35.18 4.67
CA PRO A 430 -8.16 35.49 3.33
C PRO A 430 -7.30 34.84 2.25
N VAL A 431 -7.92 34.53 1.13
CA VAL A 431 -7.19 34.04 -0.05
C VAL A 431 -6.54 35.23 -0.75
N ALA A 432 -5.24 35.19 -0.91
CA ALA A 432 -4.50 36.23 -1.62
C ALA A 432 -4.75 36.13 -3.14
N THR A 433 -4.58 37.26 -3.85
CA THR A 433 -4.62 37.25 -5.30
C THR A 433 -3.44 36.43 -5.82
N VAL A 434 -3.73 35.42 -6.65
CA VAL A 434 -2.69 34.57 -7.23
C VAL A 434 -1.84 35.39 -8.19
N SER A 435 -0.57 35.55 -7.83
CA SER A 435 0.43 36.26 -8.61
C SER A 435 1.71 35.43 -8.63
N GLY A 436 2.17 35.04 -9.81
CA GLY A 436 3.43 34.31 -9.92
C GLY A 436 3.34 33.00 -10.67
N GLU A 437 4.46 32.29 -10.71
CA GLU A 437 4.59 31.03 -11.45
C GLU A 437 3.89 29.87 -10.72
N SER A 438 3.37 28.92 -11.50
CA SER A 438 2.74 27.73 -10.97
C SER A 438 3.76 26.79 -10.32
N TRP A 439 3.31 26.11 -9.27
CA TRP A 439 3.95 24.95 -8.66
C TRP A 439 3.23 23.67 -9.09
N TYR A 440 3.93 22.54 -9.10
CA TYR A 440 3.42 21.27 -9.61
C TYR A 440 3.47 20.21 -8.52
N PHE A 441 2.31 19.70 -8.16
CA PHE A 441 2.14 18.78 -7.04
C PHE A 441 2.05 17.33 -7.49
N PHE A 442 2.94 16.50 -6.98
CA PHE A 442 2.97 15.06 -7.13
C PHE A 442 2.60 14.40 -5.81
N GLY A 443 1.32 14.14 -5.61
CA GLY A 443 0.83 13.52 -4.38
C GLY A 443 1.37 12.10 -4.18
N HIS A 444 1.68 11.74 -2.94
CA HIS A 444 2.07 10.37 -2.61
C HIS A 444 0.94 9.41 -2.92
N CYS A 445 1.22 8.27 -3.56
CA CYS A 445 0.18 7.34 -4.02
C CYS A 445 -0.76 6.86 -2.90
N THR A 446 -0.24 6.59 -1.70
CA THR A 446 -1.07 6.22 -0.54
C THR A 446 -1.93 7.40 -0.05
N GLU A 447 -1.39 8.64 -0.08
CA GLU A 447 -2.12 9.85 0.31
C GLU A 447 -3.31 10.10 -0.63
N VAL A 448 -3.04 10.19 -1.93
CA VAL A 448 -4.11 10.52 -2.91
C VAL A 448 -5.15 9.42 -3.07
N THR A 449 -4.83 8.18 -2.72
CA THR A 449 -5.81 7.09 -2.75
C THR A 449 -6.62 6.98 -1.48
N ALA A 450 -6.02 7.21 -0.31
CA ALA A 450 -6.70 7.19 0.99
C ALA A 450 -7.45 8.50 1.27
N LEU A 451 -6.93 9.62 0.80
CA LEU A 451 -7.44 10.98 1.00
C LEU A 451 -7.56 11.70 -0.35
N PRO A 452 -8.58 11.39 -1.17
CA PRO A 452 -8.72 11.98 -2.50
C PRO A 452 -8.82 13.52 -2.51
N GLY A 453 -9.20 14.13 -1.40
CA GLY A 453 -9.25 15.59 -1.22
C GLY A 453 -7.88 16.25 -0.95
N ALA A 454 -6.82 15.50 -0.66
CA ALA A 454 -5.52 16.06 -0.28
C ALA A 454 -4.90 16.99 -1.35
N PRO A 455 -4.96 16.69 -2.67
CA PRO A 455 -4.48 17.61 -3.69
C PRO A 455 -5.21 18.95 -3.70
N ALA A 456 -6.53 18.93 -3.52
CA ALA A 456 -7.34 20.15 -3.45
C ALA A 456 -7.04 20.97 -2.17
N GLN A 457 -6.82 20.31 -1.03
CA GLN A 457 -6.40 20.97 0.20
C GLN A 457 -5.04 21.67 0.03
N TRP A 458 -4.04 20.98 -0.55
CA TRP A 458 -2.75 21.59 -0.85
C TRP A 458 -2.89 22.79 -1.78
N ALA A 459 -3.70 22.69 -2.84
CA ALA A 459 -3.95 23.82 -3.76
C ALA A 459 -4.61 25.01 -3.04
N ALA A 460 -5.57 24.77 -2.17
CA ALA A 460 -6.20 25.79 -1.36
C ALA A 460 -5.22 26.47 -0.38
N ILE A 461 -4.31 25.70 0.24
CA ILE A 461 -3.27 26.23 1.11
C ILE A 461 -2.34 27.18 0.33
N PHE A 462 -1.85 26.77 -0.84
CA PHE A 462 -0.98 27.61 -1.67
C PHE A 462 -1.71 28.90 -2.12
N ALA A 463 -2.99 28.80 -2.46
CA ALA A 463 -3.79 29.94 -2.86
C ALA A 463 -3.92 31.01 -1.74
N ARG A 464 -3.89 30.60 -0.45
CA ARG A 464 -3.89 31.55 0.70
C ARG A 464 -2.68 32.51 0.65
N PHE A 465 -1.58 32.07 0.05
CA PHE A 465 -0.35 32.83 -0.08
C PHE A 465 -0.11 33.35 -1.52
N GLY A 466 -1.14 33.40 -2.35
CA GLY A 466 -1.06 33.94 -3.70
C GLY A 466 -0.30 33.05 -4.71
N ALA A 467 -0.09 31.77 -4.40
CA ALA A 467 0.59 30.83 -5.29
C ALA A 467 -0.37 29.84 -5.92
N LYS A 468 -0.14 29.47 -7.18
CA LYS A 468 -0.91 28.44 -7.87
C LYS A 468 -0.21 27.08 -7.70
N LEU A 469 -0.95 26.06 -7.28
CA LEU A 469 -0.47 24.69 -7.22
C LEU A 469 -1.32 23.81 -8.17
N GLU A 470 -0.67 23.22 -9.15
CA GLU A 470 -1.30 22.34 -10.13
C GLU A 470 -1.07 20.87 -9.78
N ASN A 471 -2.13 20.09 -9.69
CA ASN A 471 -2.02 18.65 -9.44
C ASN A 471 -1.55 17.91 -10.71
N VAL A 472 -0.43 17.21 -10.60
CA VAL A 472 0.11 16.36 -11.67
C VAL A 472 -0.37 14.94 -11.48
N SER A 473 -1.24 14.47 -12.38
CA SER A 473 -1.75 13.10 -12.34
C SER A 473 -0.67 12.12 -12.75
N VAL A 474 -0.14 11.37 -11.79
CA VAL A 474 0.85 10.31 -11.98
C VAL A 474 0.45 9.06 -11.18
N GLY A 475 0.95 7.91 -11.62
CA GLY A 475 0.84 6.66 -10.88
C GLY A 475 1.87 6.54 -9.74
N CYS A 476 2.27 5.31 -9.44
CA CYS A 476 3.31 5.05 -8.44
C CYS A 476 4.70 5.49 -8.93
N CYS A 477 5.53 6.03 -8.03
CA CYS A 477 6.92 6.36 -8.32
C CYS A 477 7.86 5.14 -8.39
N GLY A 478 7.41 3.96 -7.95
CA GLY A 478 8.20 2.73 -7.98
C GLY A 478 9.10 2.48 -6.76
N MET A 479 9.29 3.43 -5.86
CA MET A 479 10.16 3.25 -4.69
C MET A 479 9.47 2.44 -3.58
N ALA A 480 8.29 2.87 -3.12
CA ALA A 480 7.47 2.22 -2.08
C ALA A 480 8.29 1.70 -0.89
N GLY A 481 8.78 2.60 -0.07
CA GLY A 481 9.65 2.29 1.06
C GLY A 481 10.97 1.65 0.59
N THR A 482 11.19 0.39 0.92
CA THR A 482 12.44 -0.34 0.56
C THR A 482 12.35 -1.16 -0.72
N TYR A 483 11.17 -1.26 -1.36
CA TYR A 483 10.99 -2.07 -2.57
C TYR A 483 11.97 -1.71 -3.68
N GLY A 484 12.14 -0.42 -3.97
CA GLY A 484 13.06 0.07 -4.98
C GLY A 484 14.55 -0.11 -4.63
N HIS A 485 14.86 -0.34 -3.35
CA HIS A 485 16.20 -0.64 -2.88
C HIS A 485 16.52 -2.14 -2.84
N GLU A 486 15.54 -3.02 -3.05
CA GLU A 486 15.81 -4.45 -3.17
C GLU A 486 16.33 -4.79 -4.56
N ALA A 487 17.53 -5.40 -4.66
CA ALA A 487 18.21 -5.70 -5.93
C ALA A 487 17.30 -6.40 -6.94
N LYS A 488 16.52 -7.40 -6.49
CA LYS A 488 15.56 -8.14 -7.34
C LYS A 488 14.42 -7.27 -7.90
N ASN A 489 14.07 -6.18 -7.22
CA ASN A 489 12.97 -5.30 -7.59
C ASN A 489 13.45 -4.01 -8.27
N HIS A 490 14.76 -3.76 -8.28
CA HIS A 490 15.36 -2.52 -8.77
C HIS A 490 14.94 -2.17 -10.20
N LYS A 491 15.10 -3.11 -11.13
CA LYS A 491 14.69 -2.94 -12.53
C LYS A 491 13.20 -2.63 -12.67
N ASN A 492 12.37 -3.32 -11.91
CA ASN A 492 10.92 -3.09 -11.90
C ASN A 492 10.56 -1.72 -11.31
N SER A 493 11.27 -1.29 -10.27
CA SER A 493 11.12 0.03 -9.67
C SER A 493 11.37 1.15 -10.68
N LEU A 494 12.43 1.04 -11.49
CA LEU A 494 12.74 2.01 -12.55
C LEU A 494 11.68 2.00 -13.66
N ARG A 495 11.25 0.83 -14.12
CA ARG A 495 10.17 0.70 -15.12
C ARG A 495 8.85 1.30 -14.65
N ILE A 496 8.53 1.17 -13.35
CA ILE A 496 7.32 1.81 -12.78
C ILE A 496 7.45 3.34 -12.85
N TYR A 497 8.62 3.88 -12.53
CA TYR A 497 8.88 5.32 -12.63
C TYR A 497 8.69 5.85 -14.07
N GLU A 498 9.15 5.09 -15.06
CA GLU A 498 9.03 5.41 -16.48
C GLU A 498 7.58 5.48 -16.97
N LEU A 499 6.63 4.78 -16.31
CA LEU A 499 5.23 4.77 -16.74
C LEU A 499 4.60 6.17 -16.77
N SER A 500 4.92 7.05 -15.81
CA SER A 500 4.29 8.37 -15.74
C SER A 500 5.21 9.46 -15.15
N TRP A 501 6.01 9.14 -14.14
CA TRP A 501 6.82 10.13 -13.43
C TRP A 501 7.92 10.71 -14.31
N HIS A 502 8.70 9.89 -15.00
CA HIS A 502 9.78 10.35 -15.85
C HIS A 502 9.30 11.36 -16.89
N GLN A 503 8.20 11.04 -17.59
CA GLN A 503 7.62 11.94 -18.59
C GLN A 503 7.17 13.29 -18.01
N ALA A 504 6.57 13.28 -16.83
CA ALA A 504 6.16 14.49 -16.14
C ALA A 504 7.38 15.33 -15.71
N MET A 505 8.42 14.69 -15.17
CA MET A 505 9.65 15.36 -14.75
C MET A 505 10.45 15.98 -15.92
N GLN A 506 10.33 15.44 -17.13
CA GLN A 506 10.97 16.01 -18.33
C GLN A 506 10.22 17.23 -18.87
N ARG A 507 8.93 17.37 -18.60
CA ARG A 507 8.09 18.45 -19.14
C ARG A 507 7.96 19.68 -18.22
N LEU A 508 8.19 19.48 -16.91
CA LEU A 508 7.93 20.50 -15.90
C LEU A 508 9.22 21.05 -15.30
N PRO A 509 9.23 22.33 -14.87
CA PRO A 509 10.40 22.94 -14.22
C PRO A 509 10.65 22.24 -12.87
N ARG A 510 11.76 21.52 -12.75
CA ARG A 510 12.07 20.65 -11.59
C ARG A 510 12.12 21.40 -10.27
N ASN A 511 12.60 22.63 -10.26
CA ASN A 511 12.64 23.48 -9.06
C ASN A 511 11.23 23.89 -8.55
N ARG A 512 10.19 23.70 -9.35
CA ARG A 512 8.78 23.95 -9.03
C ARG A 512 7.98 22.66 -8.79
N CYS A 513 8.61 21.49 -8.93
CA CYS A 513 7.97 20.20 -8.65
C CYS A 513 8.05 19.86 -7.17
N LEU A 514 6.92 19.43 -6.59
CA LEU A 514 6.76 19.13 -5.17
C LEU A 514 6.20 17.72 -4.97
N ALA A 515 6.72 16.98 -3.99
CA ALA A 515 6.19 15.65 -3.65
C ALA A 515 6.11 15.44 -2.14
N THR A 516 4.96 14.97 -1.63
CA THR A 516 4.72 14.77 -0.21
C THR A 516 5.46 13.56 0.37
N GLY A 517 5.54 12.43 -0.36
CA GLY A 517 6.16 11.22 0.16
C GLY A 517 7.68 11.21 0.06
N TYR A 518 8.36 10.80 1.12
CA TYR A 518 9.80 10.55 1.11
C TYR A 518 10.22 9.59 -0.02
N SER A 519 9.48 8.49 -0.18
CA SER A 519 9.73 7.50 -1.25
C SER A 519 9.77 8.14 -2.64
N CYS A 520 8.87 9.09 -2.91
CA CYS A 520 8.79 9.78 -4.19
C CYS A 520 9.99 10.69 -4.39
N ARG A 521 10.35 11.51 -3.38
CA ARG A 521 11.52 12.40 -3.43
C ARG A 521 12.83 11.62 -3.61
N SER A 522 12.97 10.50 -2.88
CA SER A 522 14.10 9.58 -3.01
C SER A 522 14.21 8.97 -4.42
N GLN A 523 13.09 8.55 -5.01
CA GLN A 523 13.07 7.99 -6.36
C GLN A 523 13.44 9.01 -7.42
N VAL A 524 12.87 10.21 -7.35
CA VAL A 524 13.21 11.31 -8.28
C VAL A 524 14.70 11.62 -8.18
N LYS A 525 15.24 11.78 -6.96
CA LYS A 525 16.67 12.04 -6.75
C LYS A 525 17.54 10.94 -7.36
N ARG A 526 17.14 9.67 -7.21
CA ARG A 526 17.87 8.53 -7.76
C ARG A 526 17.88 8.51 -9.28
N VAL A 527 16.74 8.77 -9.92
CA VAL A 527 16.59 8.63 -11.38
C VAL A 527 17.03 9.91 -12.11
N GLU A 528 16.66 11.07 -11.57
CA GLU A 528 16.88 12.36 -12.25
C GLU A 528 18.17 13.08 -11.77
N GLY A 529 18.88 12.53 -10.78
CA GLY A 529 20.08 13.15 -10.20
C GLY A 529 19.82 14.36 -9.30
N THR A 530 18.63 14.94 -9.35
CA THR A 530 18.19 16.09 -8.53
C THR A 530 16.90 15.77 -7.81
N GLY A 531 16.78 16.18 -6.54
CA GLY A 531 15.58 15.97 -5.74
C GLY A 531 14.48 17.00 -6.03
N VAL A 532 13.24 16.64 -5.72
CA VAL A 532 12.11 17.57 -5.62
C VAL A 532 11.83 17.87 -4.15
N ARG A 533 11.21 19.02 -3.88
CA ARG A 533 10.93 19.48 -2.51
C ARG A 533 9.60 18.96 -1.98
N HIS A 534 9.43 19.02 -0.67
CA HIS A 534 8.12 18.85 -0.04
C HIS A 534 7.31 20.15 -0.14
N PRO A 535 5.95 20.12 -0.25
CA PRO A 535 5.12 21.33 -0.26
C PRO A 535 5.39 22.30 0.89
N VAL A 536 5.65 21.84 2.10
CA VAL A 536 5.98 22.69 3.26
C VAL A 536 7.24 23.52 3.04
N GLN A 537 8.21 23.02 2.28
CA GLN A 537 9.44 23.74 1.95
C GLN A 537 9.20 24.88 0.95
N ALA A 538 8.32 24.65 -0.01
CA ALA A 538 7.92 25.69 -0.95
C ALA A 538 7.07 26.78 -0.25
N LEU A 539 6.17 26.39 0.64
CA LEU A 539 5.39 27.35 1.44
C LEU A 539 6.29 28.22 2.30
N LEU A 540 7.30 27.64 2.95
CA LEU A 540 8.27 28.41 3.77
C LEU A 540 9.01 29.49 2.95
N GLU A 541 9.25 29.24 1.65
CA GLU A 541 9.83 30.22 0.72
C GLU A 541 8.81 31.27 0.27
N ILE A 542 7.58 30.87 -0.01
CA ILE A 542 6.50 31.76 -0.52
C ILE A 542 6.03 32.73 0.56
N ILE A 543 5.89 32.30 1.78
CA ILE A 543 5.48 33.15 2.90
C ILE A 543 6.64 34.12 3.19
N LYS A 544 6.38 35.41 3.00
CA LYS A 544 7.36 36.49 3.24
C LYS A 544 7.58 36.81 4.72
#